data_5a3b6aaedeb7f9869a4f3be633b43074
#
_entry.id   5a3b6aaedeb7f9869a4f3be633b43074
#
_cell.length_a   1.000
_cell.length_b   1.000
_cell.length_c   1.000
_cell.angle_alpha   90.00
_cell.angle_beta   90.00
_cell.angle_gamma   90.00
#
_symmetry.space_group_name_H-M   'P 1'
#
loop_
_entity.id
_entity.type
_entity.pdbx_description
1 polymer ?
#
loop_
_entity_poly.entity_id
_entity_poly.type
_entity_poly.pdbx_seq_one_letter_code
_entity_poly.pdbx_strand_id
1 'polypeptide(L)'
;MNEPKKKKTRRKLIIGLTISLTTVGAILYGLADRYLIEHVEVIVEQPTTALSSAATATSSASTAATSTTGATSTSASSTDSTTAAAGTSSTATVDDWNYSSDGVKIAIQQVQTGSGDDTITYYVADVQLQSAANLLTAFADNAFGRNITEDTSDIASANNAIFAINGDYYGFRSDGVVIRNGTVYRDEPARDGVALFNDGTMESYNEEETSTEELVAQGVTNTFSFGPILVNDGVAITNFDNVSIDSNFGNRSIDEANPRTGIGVISPNHYVFVVVDGRQEGYSRGMTLNEFAQLFEDLGATEAYNLDGGGSSTMYFNGRVVNSPGSKGQERGVSDIIYIAE
;
A
#
# COMPACT_ATOMS: atom_id res chain seq x y z
N MET A 1 -39.51 -64.56 -2.30
CA MET A 1 -39.58 -63.39 -3.16
C MET A 1 -39.36 -62.12 -2.31
N ASN A 2 -38.08 -61.75 -2.09
CA ASN A 2 -37.71 -60.59 -1.23
C ASN A 2 -36.46 -59.89 -1.76
N GLU A 3 -36.56 -59.13 -2.86
CA GLU A 3 -35.43 -58.37 -3.40
C GLU A 3 -35.64 -56.88 -3.76
N PRO A 4 -36.66 -56.11 -3.30
CA PRO A 4 -36.71 -54.68 -3.62
C PRO A 4 -36.12 -53.74 -2.54
N LYS A 5 -35.97 -54.19 -1.29
CA LYS A 5 -35.49 -53.29 -0.20
C LYS A 5 -34.03 -52.88 -0.28
N LYS A 6 -33.14 -53.78 -0.68
CA LYS A 6 -31.67 -53.50 -0.79
C LYS A 6 -31.34 -52.48 -1.88
N LYS A 7 -32.03 -52.44 -3.00
CA LYS A 7 -31.81 -51.50 -4.10
C LYS A 7 -32.23 -50.07 -3.72
N LYS A 8 -33.36 -49.88 -2.99
CA LYS A 8 -33.81 -48.56 -2.52
C LYS A 8 -32.85 -47.94 -1.47
N THR A 9 -32.27 -48.76 -0.58
CA THR A 9 -31.35 -48.29 0.44
C THR A 9 -30.00 -47.88 -0.17
N ARG A 10 -29.45 -48.64 -1.11
CA ARG A 10 -28.23 -48.26 -1.85
C ARG A 10 -28.41 -46.96 -2.66
N ARG A 11 -29.57 -46.79 -3.32
CA ARG A 11 -29.88 -45.56 -4.07
C ARG A 11 -29.97 -44.34 -3.17
N LYS A 12 -30.58 -44.44 -1.99
CA LYS A 12 -30.62 -43.37 -0.98
C LYS A 12 -29.25 -43.05 -0.43
N LEU A 13 -28.41 -44.07 -0.20
CA LEU A 13 -27.05 -43.91 0.28
C LEU A 13 -26.15 -43.22 -0.76
N ILE A 14 -26.27 -43.58 -2.02
CA ILE A 14 -25.57 -42.95 -3.14
C ILE A 14 -26.01 -41.49 -3.31
N ILE A 15 -27.33 -41.23 -3.25
CA ILE A 15 -27.86 -39.87 -3.34
C ILE A 15 -27.37 -39.01 -2.14
N GLY A 16 -27.39 -39.56 -0.94
CA GLY A 16 -26.89 -38.88 0.24
C GLY A 16 -25.38 -38.58 0.13
N LEU A 17 -24.59 -39.54 -0.37
CA LEU A 17 -23.14 -39.35 -0.56
C LEU A 17 -22.84 -38.31 -1.64
N THR A 18 -23.58 -38.31 -2.77
CA THR A 18 -23.41 -37.29 -3.82
C THR A 18 -23.79 -35.91 -3.34
N ILE A 19 -24.90 -35.75 -2.60
CA ILE A 19 -25.29 -34.46 -2.02
C ILE A 19 -24.22 -33.97 -1.04
N SER A 20 -23.72 -34.84 -0.16
CA SER A 20 -22.67 -34.49 0.78
C SER A 20 -21.39 -34.06 0.05
N LEU A 21 -20.97 -34.78 -0.99
CA LEU A 21 -19.76 -34.48 -1.75
C LEU A 21 -19.89 -33.15 -2.53
N THR A 22 -21.06 -32.88 -3.12
CA THR A 22 -21.31 -31.62 -3.81
C THR A 22 -21.35 -30.44 -2.85
N THR A 23 -21.94 -30.61 -1.65
CA THR A 23 -21.97 -29.58 -0.62
C THR A 23 -20.55 -29.24 -0.11
N VAL A 24 -19.74 -30.28 0.19
CA VAL A 24 -18.34 -30.10 0.59
C VAL A 24 -17.55 -29.43 -0.55
N GLY A 25 -17.74 -29.87 -1.79
CA GLY A 25 -17.11 -29.26 -2.95
C GLY A 25 -17.46 -27.78 -3.13
N ALA A 26 -18.73 -27.42 -2.94
CA ALA A 26 -19.20 -26.04 -3.02
C ALA A 26 -18.62 -25.16 -1.89
N ILE A 27 -18.51 -25.71 -0.67
CA ILE A 27 -17.89 -25.00 0.45
C ILE A 27 -16.40 -24.79 0.19
N LEU A 28 -15.69 -25.82 -0.26
CA LEU A 28 -14.26 -25.74 -0.57
C LEU A 28 -14.01 -24.76 -1.72
N TYR A 29 -14.84 -24.78 -2.76
CA TYR A 29 -14.75 -23.81 -3.84
C TYR A 29 -15.00 -22.38 -3.35
N GLY A 30 -16.04 -22.17 -2.56
CA GLY A 30 -16.32 -20.85 -1.99
C GLY A 30 -15.19 -20.32 -1.09
N LEU A 31 -14.54 -21.21 -0.33
CA LEU A 31 -13.35 -20.84 0.45
C LEU A 31 -12.15 -20.53 -0.46
N ALA A 32 -11.93 -21.33 -1.50
CA ALA A 32 -10.87 -21.08 -2.46
C ALA A 32 -11.09 -19.78 -3.23
N ASP A 33 -12.32 -19.53 -3.70
CA ASP A 33 -12.71 -18.29 -4.37
C ASP A 33 -12.48 -17.07 -3.48
N ARG A 34 -12.80 -17.18 -2.20
CA ARG A 34 -12.66 -16.09 -1.25
C ARG A 34 -11.22 -15.77 -0.86
N TYR A 35 -10.33 -16.77 -0.79
CA TYR A 35 -9.02 -16.63 -0.16
C TYR A 35 -7.83 -17.05 -1.02
N LEU A 36 -8.05 -17.74 -2.14
CA LEU A 36 -6.98 -18.34 -2.93
C LEU A 36 -7.05 -18.02 -4.42
N ILE A 37 -8.25 -17.78 -4.96
CA ILE A 37 -8.40 -17.49 -6.38
C ILE A 37 -8.25 -15.98 -6.58
N GLU A 38 -7.29 -15.59 -7.38
CA GLU A 38 -7.07 -14.20 -7.78
C GLU A 38 -8.19 -13.73 -8.70
N HIS A 39 -8.71 -12.54 -8.44
CA HIS A 39 -9.73 -11.88 -9.23
C HIS A 39 -9.19 -10.53 -9.72
N VAL A 40 -8.58 -10.52 -10.88
CA VAL A 40 -8.09 -9.29 -11.52
C VAL A 40 -9.29 -8.52 -12.08
N GLU A 41 -9.49 -7.30 -11.61
CA GLU A 41 -10.53 -6.39 -12.08
C GLU A 41 -9.94 -5.36 -13.07
N VAL A 42 -8.77 -4.81 -12.75
CA VAL A 42 -8.06 -3.81 -13.56
C VAL A 42 -6.57 -4.12 -13.59
N ILE A 43 -5.97 -4.10 -14.79
CA ILE A 43 -4.51 -4.07 -14.92
C ILE A 43 -4.10 -2.60 -14.98
N VAL A 44 -3.16 -2.22 -14.11
CA VAL A 44 -2.70 -0.85 -13.96
C VAL A 44 -1.39 -0.69 -14.72
N GLU A 45 -1.38 0.23 -15.69
CA GLU A 45 -0.12 0.61 -16.33
C GLU A 45 0.72 1.39 -15.30
N GLN A 46 1.96 0.96 -15.09
CA GLN A 46 2.88 1.71 -14.22
C GLN A 46 3.04 3.13 -14.75
N PRO A 47 3.01 4.16 -13.90
CA PRO A 47 3.36 5.50 -14.32
C PRO A 47 4.82 5.48 -14.80
N THR A 48 5.00 5.50 -16.10
CA THR A 48 6.31 5.76 -16.68
C THR A 48 6.72 7.14 -16.19
N THR A 49 7.77 7.23 -15.41
CA THR A 49 8.46 8.48 -15.09
C THR A 49 9.02 9.03 -16.41
N ALA A 50 8.14 9.68 -17.18
CA ALA A 50 8.56 10.47 -18.32
C ALA A 50 9.19 11.74 -17.78
N LEU A 51 10.52 11.77 -17.72
CA LEU A 51 11.27 13.02 -17.78
C LEU A 51 10.68 13.82 -18.96
N SER A 52 9.79 14.75 -18.64
CA SER A 52 9.15 15.64 -19.62
C SER A 52 10.18 16.57 -20.20
N SER A 53 10.79 16.18 -21.32
CA SER A 53 11.30 17.17 -22.26
C SER A 53 10.10 17.67 -23.05
N ALA A 54 9.63 18.87 -22.72
CA ALA A 54 8.62 19.59 -23.47
C ALA A 54 9.09 19.80 -24.90
N ALA A 55 8.61 18.98 -25.83
CA ALA A 55 8.70 19.22 -27.27
C ALA A 55 7.34 19.72 -27.76
N THR A 56 7.34 20.99 -28.15
CA THR A 56 6.27 21.74 -28.78
C THR A 56 5.69 20.95 -29.95
N ALA A 57 4.44 20.53 -29.88
CA ALA A 57 3.72 19.94 -31.00
C ALA A 57 3.21 21.04 -31.91
N THR A 58 3.84 21.18 -33.06
CA THR A 58 3.27 21.92 -34.21
C THR A 58 2.64 20.89 -35.14
N SER A 59 1.33 20.96 -35.27
CA SER A 59 0.56 20.21 -36.24
C SER A 59 0.86 20.62 -37.67
N SER A 60 1.12 19.68 -38.58
CA SER A 60 0.86 19.83 -39.99
C SER A 60 0.58 18.48 -40.63
N ALA A 61 -0.51 18.42 -41.34
CA ALA A 61 -1.06 17.28 -42.03
C ALA A 61 -0.37 16.98 -43.38
N SER A 62 -0.37 15.68 -43.71
CA SER A 62 -0.53 15.08 -45.07
C SER A 62 0.44 15.41 -46.21
N THR A 63 1.11 14.45 -46.78
CA THR A 63 0.77 13.72 -48.02
C THR A 63 1.93 12.82 -48.45
N ALA A 64 1.57 11.67 -49.02
CA ALA A 64 2.46 10.65 -49.57
C ALA A 64 3.20 11.09 -50.85
N ALA A 65 4.40 10.56 -51.06
CA ALA A 65 4.85 9.93 -52.32
C ALA A 65 6.35 9.55 -52.32
N THR A 66 6.60 8.30 -52.47
CA THR A 66 7.53 7.52 -53.31
C THR A 66 8.88 8.07 -53.76
N SER A 67 9.87 7.22 -53.52
CA SER A 67 10.99 6.76 -54.38
C SER A 67 12.37 7.42 -54.33
N THR A 68 13.30 6.54 -54.08
CA THR A 68 14.57 6.19 -54.76
C THR A 68 15.86 6.97 -54.52
N THR A 69 16.83 6.14 -54.05
CA THR A 69 18.27 6.05 -54.44
C THR A 69 19.25 7.21 -54.25
N GLY A 70 20.38 6.83 -53.64
CA GLY A 70 21.67 7.34 -54.09
C GLY A 70 22.69 7.71 -53.00
N ALA A 71 23.73 6.97 -52.97
CA ALA A 71 24.93 6.94 -52.17
C ALA A 71 25.75 8.26 -52.05
N THR A 72 26.58 8.24 -51.03
CA THR A 72 28.04 8.51 -51.04
C THR A 72 28.50 9.57 -50.05
N SER A 73 29.37 9.11 -49.17
CA SER A 73 30.34 9.70 -48.28
C SER A 73 30.82 11.14 -48.54
N THR A 74 31.09 11.90 -47.48
CA THR A 74 32.44 12.40 -47.15
C THR A 74 32.50 13.04 -45.75
N SER A 75 33.60 12.79 -45.06
CA SER A 75 34.02 13.35 -43.78
C SER A 75 34.33 14.85 -43.87
N ALA A 76 33.94 15.59 -42.82
CA ALA A 76 34.71 16.79 -42.44
C ALA A 76 34.51 17.06 -40.95
N SER A 77 35.62 17.05 -40.24
CA SER A 77 35.83 17.45 -38.87
C SER A 77 35.64 18.96 -38.72
N SER A 78 34.82 19.39 -37.76
CA SER A 78 34.93 20.74 -37.21
C SER A 78 34.68 20.69 -35.70
N THR A 79 35.75 20.96 -34.98
CA THR A 79 35.77 21.34 -33.59
C THR A 79 34.94 22.60 -33.37
N ASP A 80 33.87 22.50 -32.60
CA ASP A 80 33.25 23.67 -32.02
C ASP A 80 33.02 23.47 -30.51
N SER A 81 33.55 24.43 -29.77
CA SER A 81 33.54 24.47 -28.32
C SER A 81 32.14 24.82 -27.88
N THR A 82 31.36 23.84 -27.42
CA THR A 82 30.12 24.11 -26.70
C THR A 82 30.41 24.19 -25.22
N THR A 83 30.25 25.37 -24.70
CA THR A 83 30.13 25.67 -23.25
C THR A 83 29.04 24.76 -22.68
N ALA A 84 29.45 23.76 -21.92
CA ALA A 84 28.53 22.96 -21.13
C ALA A 84 27.87 23.87 -20.08
N ALA A 85 26.60 24.12 -20.23
CA ALA A 85 25.78 24.58 -19.11
C ALA A 85 25.92 23.53 -18.02
N ALA A 86 26.49 23.91 -16.91
CA ALA A 86 26.53 23.10 -15.70
C ALA A 86 25.08 22.91 -15.23
N GLY A 87 24.47 21.81 -15.65
CA GLY A 87 23.34 21.25 -14.95
C GLY A 87 23.83 20.90 -13.55
N THR A 88 23.34 21.56 -12.54
CA THR A 88 23.44 21.14 -11.15
C THR A 88 22.75 19.78 -11.04
N SER A 89 23.48 18.69 -11.21
CA SER A 89 23.03 17.39 -10.75
C SER A 89 23.08 17.46 -9.22
N SER A 90 21.93 17.62 -8.62
CA SER A 90 21.77 17.46 -7.18
C SER A 90 22.14 16.02 -6.86
N THR A 91 23.20 15.83 -6.13
CA THR A 91 23.67 14.50 -5.74
C THR A 91 22.86 14.08 -4.52
N ALA A 92 21.96 13.12 -4.70
CA ALA A 92 21.28 12.48 -3.57
C ALA A 92 22.35 11.86 -2.64
N THR A 93 22.14 11.97 -1.34
CA THR A 93 22.95 11.30 -0.32
C THR A 93 22.10 10.23 0.34
N VAL A 94 22.67 9.05 0.50
CA VAL A 94 21.98 7.91 1.12
C VAL A 94 22.95 7.17 2.05
N ASP A 95 22.44 6.74 3.20
CA ASP A 95 23.08 5.80 4.11
C ASP A 95 22.08 4.70 4.51
N ASP A 96 22.39 3.91 5.53
CA ASP A 96 21.54 2.79 5.96
C ASP A 96 20.17 3.24 6.49
N TRP A 97 20.02 4.50 6.90
CA TRP A 97 18.84 5.01 7.60
C TRP A 97 18.33 6.34 7.08
N ASN A 98 19.11 7.00 6.23
CA ASN A 98 18.79 8.34 5.76
C ASN A 98 18.92 8.43 4.23
N TYR A 99 17.99 9.18 3.63
CA TYR A 99 18.04 9.62 2.25
C TYR A 99 17.79 11.12 2.18
N SER A 100 18.55 11.83 1.36
CA SER A 100 18.33 13.26 1.12
C SER A 100 18.66 13.63 -0.32
N SER A 101 17.69 14.23 -0.99
CA SER A 101 17.80 14.90 -2.29
C SER A 101 17.15 16.27 -2.22
N ASP A 102 17.09 17.00 -3.33
CA ASP A 102 16.42 18.30 -3.39
C ASP A 102 14.92 18.20 -3.11
N GLY A 103 14.28 17.09 -3.50
CA GLY A 103 12.83 16.89 -3.40
C GLY A 103 12.37 16.01 -2.25
N VAL A 104 13.26 15.21 -1.65
CA VAL A 104 12.88 14.17 -0.70
C VAL A 104 13.91 14.10 0.43
N LYS A 105 13.43 14.09 1.67
CA LYS A 105 14.24 13.74 2.85
C LYS A 105 13.55 12.66 3.64
N ILE A 106 14.28 11.60 3.96
CA ILE A 106 13.80 10.47 4.76
C ILE A 106 14.84 10.22 5.86
N ALA A 107 14.39 10.13 7.11
CA ALA A 107 15.20 9.72 8.25
C ALA A 107 14.46 8.61 9.00
N ILE A 108 15.06 7.43 9.07
CA ILE A 108 14.48 6.27 9.76
C ILE A 108 15.20 6.06 11.09
N GLN A 109 14.42 5.85 12.13
CA GLN A 109 14.90 5.54 13.46
C GLN A 109 14.31 4.22 13.95
N GLN A 110 15.17 3.29 14.36
CA GLN A 110 14.75 2.11 15.12
C GLN A 110 14.71 2.49 16.60
N VAL A 111 13.60 2.17 17.25
CA VAL A 111 13.40 2.43 18.68
C VAL A 111 13.03 1.13 19.38
N GLN A 112 13.61 0.91 20.56
CA GLN A 112 13.25 -0.19 21.44
C GLN A 112 12.90 0.36 22.82
N THR A 113 11.76 -0.03 23.35
CA THR A 113 11.27 0.37 24.67
C THR A 113 10.83 -0.85 25.47
N GLY A 114 10.60 -0.66 26.78
CA GLY A 114 10.22 -1.76 27.66
C GLY A 114 11.37 -2.70 28.02
N SER A 115 11.05 -3.84 28.58
CA SER A 115 12.04 -4.89 28.94
C SER A 115 11.35 -6.24 29.11
N GLY A 116 12.08 -7.34 28.85
CA GLY A 116 11.53 -8.69 28.94
C GLY A 116 10.34 -8.88 27.99
N ASP A 117 9.24 -9.41 28.51
CA ASP A 117 8.03 -9.67 27.72
C ASP A 117 7.27 -8.39 27.29
N ASP A 118 7.57 -7.24 27.92
CA ASP A 118 7.00 -5.94 27.58
C ASP A 118 7.86 -5.16 26.55
N THR A 119 8.89 -5.79 26.00
CA THR A 119 9.72 -5.16 24.97
C THR A 119 8.90 -4.86 23.72
N ILE A 120 9.06 -3.65 23.19
CA ILE A 120 8.47 -3.19 21.94
C ILE A 120 9.59 -2.64 21.06
N THR A 121 9.67 -3.14 19.83
CA THR A 121 10.58 -2.62 18.80
C THR A 121 9.75 -2.04 17.67
N TYR A 122 10.07 -0.81 17.26
CA TYR A 122 9.37 -0.13 16.17
C TYR A 122 10.32 0.79 15.39
N TYR A 123 9.87 1.16 14.22
CA TYR A 123 10.61 1.98 13.27
C TYR A 123 9.76 3.20 12.92
N VAL A 124 10.38 4.37 12.99
CA VAL A 124 9.78 5.65 12.65
C VAL A 124 10.52 6.21 11.45
N ALA A 125 9.84 6.47 10.37
CA ALA A 125 10.36 7.20 9.23
C ALA A 125 9.76 8.62 9.22
N ASP A 126 10.59 9.62 9.45
CA ASP A 126 10.28 11.05 9.22
C ASP A 126 10.54 11.36 7.76
N VAL A 127 9.51 11.81 7.06
CA VAL A 127 9.54 12.01 5.60
C VAL A 127 9.08 13.41 5.25
N GLN A 128 9.97 14.17 4.63
CA GLN A 128 9.67 15.51 4.12
C GLN A 128 9.78 15.52 2.59
N LEU A 129 8.70 15.89 1.94
CA LEU A 129 8.60 15.95 0.48
C LEU A 129 8.49 17.40 0.02
N GLN A 130 9.06 17.73 -1.13
CA GLN A 130 8.83 19.03 -1.76
C GLN A 130 7.43 19.10 -2.38
N SER A 131 6.87 17.94 -2.76
CA SER A 131 5.56 17.82 -3.39
C SER A 131 4.89 16.51 -2.99
N ALA A 132 3.60 16.56 -2.72
CA ALA A 132 2.76 15.38 -2.50
C ALA A 132 2.76 14.39 -3.67
N ALA A 133 3.09 14.85 -4.88
CA ALA A 133 3.23 13.98 -6.05
C ALA A 133 4.34 12.94 -5.94
N ASN A 134 5.23 13.07 -4.93
CA ASN A 134 6.27 12.08 -4.66
C ASN A 134 5.78 10.96 -3.71
N LEU A 135 4.59 11.09 -3.12
CA LEU A 135 3.97 10.05 -2.30
C LEU A 135 3.01 9.24 -3.18
N LEU A 136 3.43 8.06 -3.54
CA LEU A 136 2.80 7.21 -4.54
C LEU A 136 2.26 5.92 -3.92
N THR A 137 1.41 5.24 -4.65
CA THR A 137 0.93 3.89 -4.32
C THR A 137 1.12 2.94 -5.50
N ALA A 138 1.37 1.67 -5.23
CA ALA A 138 1.47 0.63 -6.25
C ALA A 138 0.76 -0.64 -5.79
N PHE A 139 0.08 -1.28 -6.72
CA PHE A 139 -0.59 -2.57 -6.50
C PHE A 139 0.36 -3.74 -6.72
N ALA A 140 0.12 -4.83 -5.99
CA ALA A 140 0.71 -6.13 -6.27
C ALA A 140 0.43 -6.55 -7.72
N ASP A 141 1.40 -7.13 -8.41
CA ASP A 141 1.33 -7.56 -9.82
C ASP A 141 0.84 -6.46 -10.79
N ASN A 142 0.92 -5.19 -10.40
CA ASN A 142 0.33 -4.06 -11.13
C ASN A 142 -1.16 -4.28 -11.47
N ALA A 143 -1.90 -4.92 -10.59
CA ALA A 143 -3.30 -5.26 -10.80
C ALA A 143 -4.17 -4.91 -9.58
N PHE A 144 -5.28 -4.23 -9.83
CA PHE A 144 -6.32 -4.07 -8.84
C PHE A 144 -7.29 -5.25 -8.90
N GLY A 145 -7.65 -5.77 -7.73
CA GLY A 145 -8.59 -6.89 -7.63
C GLY A 145 -8.54 -7.55 -6.25
N ARG A 146 -9.05 -8.79 -6.17
CA ARG A 146 -9.07 -9.54 -4.91
C ARG A 146 -8.07 -10.69 -4.93
N ASN A 147 -7.47 -10.96 -3.76
CA ASN A 147 -6.50 -12.03 -3.52
C ASN A 147 -5.20 -11.91 -4.35
N ILE A 148 -4.90 -10.73 -4.89
CA ILE A 148 -3.64 -10.44 -5.58
C ILE A 148 -2.68 -9.90 -4.53
N THR A 149 -1.53 -10.55 -4.36
CA THR A 149 -0.57 -10.18 -3.31
C THR A 149 0.86 -10.45 -3.71
N GLU A 150 1.75 -9.54 -3.36
CA GLU A 150 3.21 -9.69 -3.43
C GLU A 150 3.84 -9.20 -2.13
N ASP A 151 5.09 -9.54 -1.88
CA ASP A 151 5.83 -8.99 -0.75
C ASP A 151 6.05 -7.48 -0.94
N THR A 152 5.97 -6.70 0.13
CA THR A 152 6.19 -5.24 0.10
C THR A 152 7.51 -4.89 -0.58
N SER A 153 8.56 -5.67 -0.31
CA SER A 153 9.89 -5.47 -0.92
C SER A 153 9.91 -5.73 -2.42
N ASP A 154 9.12 -6.69 -2.93
CA ASP A 154 9.03 -6.99 -4.36
C ASP A 154 8.31 -5.88 -5.11
N ILE A 155 7.14 -5.43 -4.60
CA ILE A 155 6.42 -4.29 -5.18
C ILE A 155 7.29 -3.03 -5.15
N ALA A 156 7.98 -2.76 -4.02
CA ALA A 156 8.85 -1.61 -3.87
C ALA A 156 10.01 -1.62 -4.88
N SER A 157 10.66 -2.78 -5.02
CA SER A 157 11.75 -2.95 -5.98
C SER A 157 11.31 -2.79 -7.43
N ALA A 158 10.13 -3.34 -7.79
CA ALA A 158 9.55 -3.21 -9.12
C ALA A 158 9.21 -1.74 -9.47
N ASN A 159 8.94 -0.91 -8.47
CA ASN A 159 8.61 0.52 -8.63
C ASN A 159 9.78 1.47 -8.37
N ASN A 160 11.02 0.96 -8.26
CA ASN A 160 12.21 1.76 -7.94
C ASN A 160 12.04 2.62 -6.67
N ALA A 161 11.35 2.08 -5.67
CA ALA A 161 11.10 2.79 -4.44
C ALA A 161 12.39 2.98 -3.63
N ILE A 162 12.59 4.18 -3.10
CA ILE A 162 13.59 4.46 -2.07
C ILE A 162 13.07 4.01 -0.71
N PHE A 163 11.79 4.27 -0.46
CA PHE A 163 11.08 3.96 0.77
C PHE A 163 9.70 3.39 0.45
N ALA A 164 9.27 2.40 1.21
CA ALA A 164 7.90 1.91 1.16
C ALA A 164 7.44 1.32 2.49
N ILE A 165 6.12 1.33 2.70
CA ILE A 165 5.42 0.52 3.69
C ILE A 165 4.29 -0.23 3.01
N ASN A 166 3.78 -1.30 3.62
CA ASN A 166 2.53 -1.93 3.18
C ASN A 166 1.37 -0.94 3.25
N GLY A 167 0.42 -1.08 2.35
CA GLY A 167 -0.81 -0.30 2.31
C GLY A 167 -1.94 -0.89 3.16
N ASP A 168 -3.17 -0.84 2.64
CA ASP A 168 -4.34 -1.34 3.33
C ASP A 168 -4.72 -2.78 2.92
N TYR A 169 -5.89 -3.26 3.40
CA TYR A 169 -6.35 -4.63 3.25
C TYR A 169 -7.43 -4.78 2.15
N TYR A 170 -7.50 -3.84 1.21
CA TYR A 170 -8.58 -3.77 0.21
C TYR A 170 -8.73 -5.05 -0.62
N GLY A 171 -7.64 -5.75 -0.91
CA GLY A 171 -7.63 -6.95 -1.75
C GLY A 171 -8.31 -8.18 -1.11
N PHE A 172 -8.60 -8.14 0.19
CA PHE A 172 -9.30 -9.19 0.91
C PHE A 172 -10.72 -8.80 1.32
N ARG A 173 -11.17 -7.62 0.90
CA ARG A 173 -12.51 -7.06 1.16
C ARG A 173 -13.21 -6.72 -0.15
N SER A 174 -14.54 -6.64 -0.08
CA SER A 174 -15.37 -6.15 -1.18
C SER A 174 -15.87 -4.73 -0.95
N ASP A 175 -15.54 -4.13 0.17
CA ASP A 175 -15.94 -2.79 0.61
C ASP A 175 -14.75 -1.87 0.84
N GLY A 176 -15.02 -0.60 1.11
CA GLY A 176 -14.06 0.47 1.28
C GLY A 176 -13.83 1.28 0.01
N VAL A 177 -13.60 2.57 0.17
CA VAL A 177 -13.26 3.48 -0.92
C VAL A 177 -11.79 3.33 -1.29
N VAL A 178 -11.49 3.07 -2.56
CA VAL A 178 -10.12 2.89 -3.06
C VAL A 178 -9.85 3.88 -4.18
N ILE A 179 -9.12 4.93 -3.85
CA ILE A 179 -8.51 5.87 -4.79
C ILE A 179 -6.99 5.68 -4.71
N ARG A 180 -6.31 5.50 -5.85
CA ARG A 180 -4.85 5.37 -5.93
C ARG A 180 -4.33 6.25 -7.05
N ASN A 181 -3.37 7.13 -6.72
CA ASN A 181 -2.77 8.07 -7.65
C ASN A 181 -3.81 8.88 -8.46
N GLY A 182 -4.92 9.29 -7.81
CA GLY A 182 -6.01 10.07 -8.39
C GLY A 182 -7.03 9.28 -9.22
N THR A 183 -6.91 7.96 -9.30
CA THR A 183 -7.86 7.08 -9.99
C THR A 183 -8.74 6.32 -9.01
N VAL A 184 -10.05 6.35 -9.23
CA VAL A 184 -11.03 5.59 -8.43
C VAL A 184 -11.08 4.15 -8.93
N TYR A 185 -10.82 3.20 -8.04
CA TYR A 185 -10.87 1.76 -8.31
C TYR A 185 -12.07 1.07 -7.64
N ARG A 186 -12.51 1.59 -6.49
CA ARG A 186 -13.69 1.07 -5.78
C ARG A 186 -14.41 2.22 -5.08
N ASP A 187 -15.73 2.19 -5.15
CA ASP A 187 -16.65 3.12 -4.50
C ASP A 187 -17.71 2.31 -3.74
N GLU A 188 -17.30 1.69 -2.63
CA GLU A 188 -18.17 0.87 -1.78
C GLU A 188 -17.96 1.29 -0.32
N PRO A 189 -18.57 2.42 0.10
CA PRO A 189 -18.37 3.01 1.43
C PRO A 189 -18.70 2.04 2.56
N ALA A 190 -17.89 2.03 3.62
CA ALA A 190 -18.08 1.09 4.73
C ALA A 190 -17.62 1.59 6.10
N ARG A 191 -16.73 2.58 6.19
CA ARG A 191 -16.10 3.00 7.44
C ARG A 191 -15.49 4.39 7.36
N ASP A 192 -14.87 4.83 8.45
CA ASP A 192 -14.01 6.00 8.41
C ASP A 192 -12.72 5.65 7.69
N GLY A 193 -12.39 6.43 6.68
CA GLY A 193 -11.18 6.33 5.87
C GLY A 193 -10.25 7.51 6.11
N VAL A 194 -9.10 7.48 5.46
CA VAL A 194 -8.18 8.62 5.38
C VAL A 194 -7.94 8.98 3.91
N ALA A 195 -7.91 10.27 3.61
CA ALA A 195 -7.65 10.83 2.30
C ALA A 195 -6.34 11.63 2.30
N LEU A 196 -5.49 11.39 1.31
CA LEU A 196 -4.28 12.13 1.02
C LEU A 196 -4.54 13.07 -0.16
N PHE A 197 -4.21 14.35 0.01
CA PHE A 197 -4.49 15.38 -0.98
C PHE A 197 -3.25 15.77 -1.78
N ASN A 198 -3.47 16.34 -2.95
CA ASN A 198 -2.41 16.80 -3.84
C ASN A 198 -1.61 18.01 -3.32
N ASP A 199 -2.09 18.67 -2.28
CA ASP A 199 -1.40 19.76 -1.57
C ASP A 199 -0.51 19.27 -0.41
N GLY A 200 -0.51 17.96 -0.15
CA GLY A 200 0.27 17.31 0.89
C GLY A 200 -0.41 17.22 2.24
N THR A 201 -1.66 17.59 2.34
CA THR A 201 -2.48 17.37 3.53
C THR A 201 -3.01 15.94 3.58
N MET A 202 -3.43 15.51 4.76
CA MET A 202 -4.09 14.25 5.02
C MET A 202 -5.23 14.51 5.99
N GLU A 203 -6.41 13.99 5.70
CA GLU A 203 -7.60 14.17 6.54
C GLU A 203 -8.37 12.86 6.68
N SER A 204 -8.89 12.59 7.86
CA SER A 204 -9.86 11.53 8.07
C SER A 204 -11.24 11.95 7.58
N TYR A 205 -12.01 11.01 7.03
CA TYR A 205 -13.35 11.26 6.52
C TYR A 205 -14.26 10.05 6.72
N ASN A 206 -15.57 10.27 6.73
CA ASN A 206 -16.56 9.20 6.73
C ASN A 206 -16.91 8.84 5.30
N GLU A 207 -16.68 7.59 4.90
CA GLU A 207 -16.94 7.10 3.55
C GLU A 207 -18.42 7.14 3.17
N GLU A 208 -19.34 6.99 4.14
CA GLU A 208 -20.78 7.01 3.89
C GLU A 208 -21.32 8.43 3.69
N GLU A 209 -20.55 9.47 4.08
CA GLU A 209 -20.96 10.86 4.01
C GLU A 209 -20.28 11.64 2.87
N THR A 210 -19.20 11.10 2.30
CA THR A 210 -18.39 11.79 1.27
C THR A 210 -18.23 10.92 0.04
N SER A 211 -18.71 11.38 -1.11
CA SER A 211 -18.62 10.62 -2.37
C SER A 211 -17.21 10.63 -2.97
N THR A 212 -16.89 9.63 -3.80
CA THR A 212 -15.62 9.56 -4.53
C THR A 212 -15.45 10.72 -5.51
N GLU A 213 -16.54 11.19 -6.15
CA GLU A 213 -16.50 12.36 -7.02
C GLU A 213 -16.12 13.63 -6.26
N GLU A 214 -16.63 13.79 -5.03
CA GLU A 214 -16.31 14.93 -4.18
C GLU A 214 -14.85 14.88 -3.71
N LEU A 215 -14.36 13.72 -3.28
CA LEU A 215 -12.96 13.51 -2.91
C LEU A 215 -12.01 13.85 -4.07
N VAL A 216 -12.28 13.34 -5.27
CA VAL A 216 -11.47 13.65 -6.46
C VAL A 216 -11.54 15.13 -6.82
N ALA A 217 -12.71 15.76 -6.73
CA ALA A 217 -12.87 17.19 -7.01
C ALA A 217 -12.11 18.06 -6.00
N GLN A 218 -11.93 17.61 -4.76
CA GLN A 218 -11.12 18.28 -3.73
C GLN A 218 -9.62 18.03 -3.90
N GLY A 219 -9.21 17.17 -4.83
CA GLY A 219 -7.79 16.90 -5.11
C GLY A 219 -7.22 15.72 -4.34
N VAL A 220 -8.06 14.79 -3.88
CA VAL A 220 -7.60 13.55 -3.26
C VAL A 220 -6.85 12.71 -4.27
N THR A 221 -5.66 12.26 -3.90
CA THR A 221 -4.81 11.39 -4.70
C THR A 221 -4.88 9.94 -4.25
N ASN A 222 -5.00 9.70 -2.95
CA ASN A 222 -5.08 8.37 -2.38
C ASN A 222 -6.06 8.34 -1.20
N THR A 223 -6.77 7.22 -1.04
CA THR A 223 -7.59 6.94 0.15
C THR A 223 -7.18 5.59 0.72
N PHE A 224 -7.27 5.43 2.04
CA PHE A 224 -7.09 4.15 2.70
C PHE A 224 -8.29 3.86 3.60
N SER A 225 -8.78 2.63 3.49
CA SER A 225 -10.00 2.16 4.14
C SER A 225 -9.72 0.92 5.00
N PHE A 226 -8.88 1.06 6.01
CA PHE A 226 -8.56 0.01 6.98
C PHE A 226 -9.02 0.40 8.39
N GLY A 227 -8.37 1.40 8.98
CA GLY A 227 -8.70 1.99 10.27
C GLY A 227 -8.19 1.26 11.50
N PRO A 228 -8.44 1.85 12.63
CA PRO A 228 -9.14 3.11 12.84
C PRO A 228 -8.27 4.36 12.65
N ILE A 229 -8.91 5.54 12.75
CA ILE A 229 -8.23 6.81 12.98
C ILE A 229 -7.50 6.72 14.32
N LEU A 230 -6.25 7.15 14.37
CA LEU A 230 -5.41 7.11 15.57
C LEU A 230 -5.29 8.49 16.24
N VAL A 231 -5.09 9.52 15.44
CA VAL A 231 -4.99 10.93 15.87
C VAL A 231 -5.91 11.75 14.99
N ASN A 232 -6.64 12.66 15.60
CA ASN A 232 -7.48 13.64 14.91
C ASN A 232 -7.27 15.01 15.57
N ASP A 233 -7.04 16.06 14.76
CA ASP A 233 -6.73 17.41 15.22
C ASP A 233 -5.58 17.46 16.26
N GLY A 234 -4.58 16.60 16.11
CA GLY A 234 -3.43 16.54 17.01
C GLY A 234 -3.69 15.87 18.36
N VAL A 235 -4.82 15.18 18.51
CA VAL A 235 -5.20 14.48 19.75
C VAL A 235 -5.37 12.99 19.49
N ALA A 236 -4.68 12.15 20.28
CA ALA A 236 -4.79 10.71 20.18
C ALA A 236 -6.19 10.22 20.55
N ILE A 237 -6.73 9.32 19.76
CA ILE A 237 -7.96 8.59 20.09
C ILE A 237 -7.64 7.59 21.24
N THR A 238 -8.44 7.61 22.29
CA THR A 238 -8.19 6.81 23.49
C THR A 238 -9.19 5.68 23.71
N ASN A 239 -10.24 5.59 22.89
CA ASN A 239 -11.27 4.58 23.00
C ASN A 239 -11.51 3.91 21.65
N PHE A 240 -11.14 2.65 21.56
CA PHE A 240 -11.33 1.79 20.39
C PHE A 240 -12.35 0.66 20.62
N ASP A 241 -13.12 0.70 21.71
CA ASP A 241 -14.02 -0.40 22.13
C ASP A 241 -15.10 -0.73 21.09
N ASN A 242 -15.52 0.26 20.29
CA ASN A 242 -16.56 0.10 19.28
C ASN A 242 -16.00 -0.06 17.85
N VAL A 243 -14.68 -0.11 17.70
CA VAL A 243 -14.06 -0.25 16.38
C VAL A 243 -14.11 -1.71 15.95
N SER A 244 -14.59 -1.96 14.73
CA SER A 244 -14.54 -3.26 14.07
C SER A 244 -13.81 -3.10 12.75
N ILE A 245 -12.60 -3.66 12.67
CA ILE A 245 -11.79 -3.61 11.44
C ILE A 245 -12.19 -4.75 10.50
N ASP A 246 -12.41 -5.95 11.02
CA ASP A 246 -12.75 -7.11 10.23
C ASP A 246 -13.78 -7.99 10.94
N SER A 247 -14.96 -8.11 10.35
CA SER A 247 -16.04 -8.98 10.83
C SER A 247 -15.73 -10.48 10.66
N ASN A 248 -14.74 -10.85 9.82
CA ASN A 248 -14.43 -12.25 9.50
C ASN A 248 -13.46 -12.90 10.51
N PHE A 249 -12.53 -12.12 11.05
CA PHE A 249 -11.50 -12.61 11.97
C PHE A 249 -11.69 -12.14 13.43
N GLY A 250 -12.71 -11.31 13.68
CA GLY A 250 -13.00 -10.72 14.99
C GLY A 250 -11.99 -9.65 15.40
N ASN A 251 -12.25 -8.99 16.53
CA ASN A 251 -11.50 -7.80 16.97
C ASN A 251 -10.17 -8.11 17.70
N ARG A 252 -9.64 -9.32 17.65
CA ARG A 252 -8.36 -9.65 18.30
C ARG A 252 -7.22 -8.71 17.93
N SER A 253 -7.21 -8.24 16.67
CA SER A 253 -6.18 -7.33 16.19
C SER A 253 -6.33 -5.92 16.75
N ILE A 254 -7.47 -5.57 17.37
CA ILE A 254 -7.72 -4.28 17.99
C ILE A 254 -7.34 -4.33 19.46
N ASP A 255 -7.84 -5.36 20.17
CA ASP A 255 -7.78 -5.45 21.62
C ASP A 255 -6.40 -5.82 22.15
N GLU A 256 -5.59 -6.52 21.35
CA GLU A 256 -4.29 -7.05 21.76
C GLU A 256 -3.13 -6.27 21.15
N ALA A 257 -1.96 -6.38 21.79
CA ALA A 257 -0.71 -5.89 21.21
C ALA A 257 -0.36 -6.71 19.96
N ASN A 258 -0.10 -6.03 18.86
CA ASN A 258 0.16 -6.62 17.55
C ASN A 258 1.23 -5.84 16.79
N PRO A 259 1.87 -6.43 15.74
CA PRO A 259 2.55 -5.64 14.74
C PRO A 259 1.58 -4.63 14.13
N ARG A 260 2.04 -3.39 13.93
CA ARG A 260 1.24 -2.27 13.40
C ARG A 260 1.95 -1.59 12.25
N THR A 261 1.16 -1.03 11.36
CA THR A 261 1.61 -0.09 10.32
C THR A 261 0.69 1.11 10.35
N GLY A 262 1.24 2.30 10.29
CA GLY A 262 0.44 3.53 10.26
C GLY A 262 1.14 4.66 9.56
N ILE A 263 0.33 5.62 9.15
CA ILE A 263 0.74 6.88 8.54
C ILE A 263 0.18 8.05 9.34
N GLY A 264 0.98 9.09 9.51
CA GLY A 264 0.54 10.36 10.08
C GLY A 264 1.06 11.55 9.27
N VAL A 265 0.39 12.68 9.36
CA VAL A 265 0.84 13.96 8.83
C VAL A 265 1.13 14.91 9.98
N ILE A 266 2.30 15.57 9.94
CA ILE A 266 2.71 16.60 10.90
C ILE A 266 2.33 17.98 10.37
N SER A 267 2.55 18.19 9.08
CA SER A 267 2.18 19.38 8.32
C SER A 267 2.15 19.02 6.83
N PRO A 268 1.62 19.85 5.94
CA PRO A 268 1.58 19.55 4.52
C PRO A 268 2.95 19.10 3.98
N ASN A 269 2.99 17.94 3.30
CA ASN A 269 4.18 17.29 2.78
C ASN A 269 5.21 16.82 3.83
N HIS A 270 4.86 16.82 5.11
CA HIS A 270 5.67 16.26 6.19
C HIS A 270 4.91 15.13 6.87
N TYR A 271 5.32 13.91 6.55
CA TYR A 271 4.67 12.69 7.00
C TYR A 271 5.54 11.93 7.99
N VAL A 272 4.90 11.15 8.82
CA VAL A 272 5.54 10.15 9.67
C VAL A 272 4.93 8.79 9.39
N PHE A 273 5.77 7.80 9.12
CA PHE A 273 5.37 6.41 8.94
C PHE A 273 5.93 5.58 10.08
N VAL A 274 5.10 4.75 10.66
CA VAL A 274 5.52 3.90 11.78
C VAL A 274 5.18 2.44 11.48
N VAL A 275 6.18 1.58 11.62
CA VAL A 275 6.02 0.12 11.58
C VAL A 275 6.49 -0.45 12.91
N VAL A 276 5.61 -1.20 13.56
CA VAL A 276 5.86 -1.86 14.85
C VAL A 276 6.01 -3.35 14.62
N ASP A 277 7.14 -3.91 15.01
CA ASP A 277 7.31 -5.37 15.06
C ASP A 277 6.50 -5.96 16.20
N GLY A 278 6.15 -7.24 16.13
CA GLY A 278 5.41 -7.87 17.20
C GLY A 278 5.26 -9.37 17.03
N ARG A 279 4.61 -10.01 18.02
CA ARG A 279 4.44 -11.47 18.08
C ARG A 279 5.77 -12.23 18.11
N GLN A 280 6.83 -11.60 18.62
CA GLN A 280 8.18 -12.16 18.72
C GLN A 280 8.65 -12.09 20.18
N GLU A 281 8.66 -13.25 20.84
CA GLU A 281 9.05 -13.38 22.24
C GLU A 281 10.47 -12.88 22.48
N GLY A 282 10.65 -12.03 23.50
CA GLY A 282 11.95 -11.46 23.85
C GLY A 282 12.46 -10.36 22.92
N TYR A 283 11.73 -10.05 21.82
CA TYR A 283 12.12 -9.00 20.87
C TYR A 283 11.08 -7.89 20.76
N SER A 284 9.83 -8.24 20.47
CA SER A 284 8.75 -7.27 20.40
C SER A 284 7.38 -7.94 20.56
N ARG A 285 6.60 -7.47 21.52
CA ARG A 285 5.20 -7.91 21.67
C ARG A 285 4.25 -7.24 20.67
N GLY A 286 4.66 -6.10 20.13
CA GLY A 286 3.81 -5.21 19.37
C GLY A 286 3.19 -4.11 20.23
N MET A 287 2.29 -3.31 19.62
CA MET A 287 1.53 -2.26 20.31
C MET A 287 0.04 -2.50 20.26
N THR A 288 -0.67 -2.12 21.33
CA THR A 288 -2.11 -1.87 21.32
C THR A 288 -2.41 -0.63 20.46
N LEU A 289 -3.67 -0.45 20.05
CA LEU A 289 -4.05 0.77 19.31
C LEU A 289 -3.90 2.03 20.16
N ASN A 290 -4.16 1.96 21.48
CA ASN A 290 -3.97 3.11 22.37
C ASN A 290 -2.49 3.53 22.44
N GLU A 291 -1.57 2.56 22.58
CA GLU A 291 -0.12 2.84 22.53
C GLU A 291 0.31 3.42 21.18
N PHE A 292 -0.28 2.91 20.11
CA PHE A 292 0.04 3.33 18.75
C PHE A 292 -0.49 4.73 18.44
N ALA A 293 -1.70 5.06 18.89
CA ALA A 293 -2.27 6.40 18.77
C ALA A 293 -1.45 7.42 19.59
N GLN A 294 -1.08 7.09 20.83
CA GLN A 294 -0.24 7.95 21.66
C GLN A 294 1.13 8.20 21.04
N LEU A 295 1.72 7.16 20.42
CA LEU A 295 2.99 7.33 19.72
C LEU A 295 2.90 8.36 18.58
N PHE A 296 1.82 8.34 17.78
CA PHE A 296 1.64 9.33 16.71
C PHE A 296 1.41 10.75 17.26
N GLU A 297 0.67 10.91 18.35
CA GLU A 297 0.54 12.18 19.05
C GLU A 297 1.90 12.69 19.55
N ASP A 298 2.68 11.84 20.22
CA ASP A 298 4.03 12.17 20.72
C ASP A 298 5.00 12.55 19.57
N LEU A 299 4.82 11.99 18.37
CA LEU A 299 5.56 12.34 17.15
C LEU A 299 5.07 13.67 16.51
N GLY A 300 4.01 14.27 17.03
CA GLY A 300 3.46 15.54 16.58
C GLY A 300 2.54 15.43 15.37
N ALA A 301 1.97 14.28 15.10
CA ALA A 301 0.99 14.11 14.03
C ALA A 301 -0.29 14.89 14.34
N THR A 302 -0.80 15.62 13.34
CA THR A 302 -2.11 16.30 13.42
C THR A 302 -3.22 15.35 13.03
N GLU A 303 -2.97 14.44 12.08
CA GLU A 303 -3.82 13.33 11.71
C GLU A 303 -2.97 12.06 11.65
N ALA A 304 -3.51 10.90 12.08
CA ALA A 304 -2.88 9.61 11.92
C ALA A 304 -3.90 8.49 11.74
N TYR A 305 -3.50 7.49 10.96
CA TYR A 305 -4.37 6.39 10.55
C TYR A 305 -3.65 5.04 10.60
N ASN A 306 -4.35 4.02 11.09
CA ASN A 306 -3.85 2.65 11.16
C ASN A 306 -4.12 1.93 9.84
N LEU A 307 -3.08 1.29 9.30
CA LEU A 307 -3.11 0.47 8.09
C LEU A 307 -3.08 -1.03 8.43
N ASP A 308 -3.03 -1.89 7.41
CA ASP A 308 -2.93 -3.34 7.64
C ASP A 308 -1.69 -3.67 8.45
N GLY A 309 -1.91 -4.45 9.48
CA GLY A 309 -0.89 -4.81 10.46
C GLY A 309 -0.56 -6.30 10.47
N GLY A 310 -0.07 -6.77 11.61
CA GLY A 310 0.24 -8.18 11.79
C GLY A 310 1.38 -8.66 10.89
N GLY A 311 1.13 -9.68 10.08
CA GLY A 311 2.13 -10.22 9.15
C GLY A 311 2.50 -9.29 8.02
N SER A 312 1.65 -8.32 7.68
CA SER A 312 1.89 -7.35 6.61
C SER A 312 2.83 -6.21 7.02
N SER A 313 2.97 -5.94 8.34
CA SER A 313 3.76 -4.80 8.84
C SER A 313 5.20 -4.84 8.33
N THR A 314 5.48 -4.12 7.27
CA THR A 314 6.78 -4.11 6.59
C THR A 314 7.19 -2.69 6.24
N MET A 315 8.45 -2.33 6.51
CA MET A 315 9.10 -1.11 6.07
C MET A 315 10.30 -1.47 5.20
N TYR A 316 10.31 -0.96 3.99
CA TYR A 316 11.38 -1.11 3.02
C TYR A 316 12.13 0.21 2.86
N PHE A 317 13.46 0.14 2.80
CA PHE A 317 14.31 1.30 2.56
C PHE A 317 15.57 0.90 1.81
N ASN A 318 15.85 1.59 0.72
CA ASN A 318 17.07 1.50 -0.05
C ASN A 318 17.51 0.04 -0.34
N GLY A 319 16.62 -0.75 -0.93
CA GLY A 319 16.92 -2.13 -1.35
C GLY A 319 16.77 -3.19 -0.27
N ARG A 320 16.28 -2.86 0.94
CA ARG A 320 16.12 -3.84 2.02
C ARG A 320 14.89 -3.61 2.89
N VAL A 321 14.36 -4.66 3.47
CA VAL A 321 13.41 -4.58 4.58
C VAL A 321 14.17 -4.19 5.84
N VAL A 322 13.72 -3.16 6.55
CA VAL A 322 14.44 -2.60 7.71
C VAL A 322 13.93 -3.12 9.06
N ASN A 323 12.68 -3.60 9.11
CA ASN A 323 12.08 -4.20 10.30
C ASN A 323 12.13 -5.73 10.27
N SER A 324 11.51 -6.40 11.25
CA SER A 324 11.38 -7.86 11.33
C SER A 324 9.91 -8.28 11.14
N PRO A 325 9.42 -8.44 9.89
CA PRO A 325 8.00 -8.67 9.63
C PRO A 325 7.48 -9.98 10.22
N GLY A 326 6.22 -9.95 10.66
CA GLY A 326 5.52 -11.12 11.17
C GLY A 326 6.17 -11.73 12.42
N SER A 327 5.91 -13.02 12.66
CA SER A 327 6.45 -13.72 13.84
C SER A 327 7.83 -14.36 13.59
N LYS A 328 8.35 -14.32 12.37
CA LYS A 328 9.57 -15.03 11.96
C LYS A 328 10.54 -14.18 11.15
N GLY A 329 10.32 -12.86 11.07
CA GLY A 329 11.11 -11.98 10.21
C GLY A 329 10.89 -12.25 8.71
N GLN A 330 9.68 -12.69 8.33
CA GLN A 330 9.31 -12.95 6.95
C GLN A 330 8.10 -12.11 6.58
N GLU A 331 8.16 -11.48 5.42
CA GLU A 331 7.05 -10.74 4.85
C GLU A 331 5.84 -11.65 4.59
N ARG A 332 4.69 -11.06 4.59
CA ARG A 332 3.44 -11.63 4.11
C ARG A 332 2.98 -10.80 2.93
N GLY A 333 2.63 -11.42 1.83
CA GLY A 333 2.11 -10.74 0.67
C GLY A 333 0.99 -9.76 1.00
N VAL A 334 1.06 -8.56 0.43
CA VAL A 334 0.13 -7.43 0.58
C VAL A 334 -0.45 -7.05 -0.77
N SER A 335 -1.60 -6.36 -0.76
CA SER A 335 -2.27 -5.99 -2.01
C SER A 335 -1.74 -4.71 -2.63
N ASP A 336 -1.16 -3.82 -1.82
CA ASP A 336 -0.54 -2.58 -2.27
C ASP A 336 0.49 -2.05 -1.27
N ILE A 337 1.22 -1.05 -1.72
CA ILE A 337 2.19 -0.30 -0.92
C ILE A 337 1.94 1.20 -1.03
N ILE A 338 2.40 1.95 -0.02
CA ILE A 338 2.68 3.38 -0.09
C ILE A 338 4.18 3.52 -0.27
N TYR A 339 4.63 4.30 -1.26
CA TYR A 339 6.05 4.39 -1.54
C TYR A 339 6.48 5.77 -2.03
N ILE A 340 7.79 6.00 -1.97
CA ILE A 340 8.48 7.18 -2.48
C ILE A 340 9.55 6.68 -3.45
N ALA A 341 9.55 7.18 -4.67
CA ALA A 341 10.58 6.94 -5.69
C ALA A 341 11.45 8.19 -5.94
N GLU A 342 12.58 7.99 -6.61
CA GLU A 342 13.43 9.10 -7.09
C GLU A 342 12.79 9.92 -8.21
#